data_4ea3c77d56d599c0744c455c389cf7ad
#
_entry.id   4ea3c77d56d599c0744c455c389cf7ad
#
_cell.length_a   1.000
_cell.length_b   1.000
_cell.length_c   1.000
_cell.angle_alpha   90.00
_cell.angle_beta   90.00
_cell.angle_gamma   90.00
#
_symmetry.space_group_name_H-M   'P 1'
#
loop_
_entity.id
_entity.type
_entity.pdbx_description
1 polymer ?
#
loop_
_entity_poly.entity_id
_entity_poly.type
_entity_poly.pdbx_seq_one_letter_code
_entity_poly.pdbx_strand_id
1 'polypeptide(L)'
;MLLCYELKGKCMEHTINEMQFDVLRELGNIGSGNAATALAKMLNQKVDIKVPKAQLCDFRDLPDEVGGAENVVVGILLTLSEDVDGMMMFILKLDAAYNLLKKLMWSDINREEELNEMQLSCLQEIGNIITGAYLSSLSNMTKLTIQASVPYMALDMAGAILSVPAIEFGKLGDKALMIEAEFGGEDDDEIGGYFLLIPTLESYAAIMSSLGL
;
A
#
# COMPACT_ATOMS: atom_id res chain seq x y z
N MET A 1 16.11 26.51 -29.29
CA MET A 1 17.34 26.95 -28.58
C MET A 1 17.24 26.30 -27.19
N LEU A 2 17.83 25.11 -27.07
CA LEU A 2 17.86 24.30 -25.88
C LEU A 2 18.81 24.95 -24.86
N LEU A 3 18.30 25.29 -23.67
CA LEU A 3 19.15 25.54 -22.51
C LEU A 3 19.16 24.24 -21.67
N CYS A 4 20.16 23.42 -21.95
CA CYS A 4 20.59 22.33 -21.11
C CYS A 4 21.28 22.93 -19.88
N TYR A 5 20.63 22.87 -18.69
CA TYR A 5 21.34 23.08 -17.43
C TYR A 5 21.91 21.73 -17.02
N GLU A 6 23.18 21.53 -17.29
CA GLU A 6 24.00 20.49 -16.68
C GLU A 6 24.19 20.80 -15.19
N LEU A 7 23.31 20.28 -14.35
CA LEU A 7 23.65 20.03 -12.97
C LEU A 7 24.23 18.62 -12.88
N LYS A 8 25.50 18.55 -12.51
CA LYS A 8 26.20 17.31 -12.14
C LYS A 8 25.47 16.61 -10.99
N GLY A 9 24.48 15.83 -11.33
CA GLY A 9 23.83 14.86 -10.47
C GLY A 9 23.79 13.56 -11.25
N LYS A 10 24.64 12.58 -10.88
CA LYS A 10 24.47 11.21 -11.30
C LYS A 10 23.02 10.84 -11.00
N CYS A 11 22.22 10.63 -12.03
CA CYS A 11 21.03 9.81 -11.94
C CYS A 11 21.53 8.44 -11.49
N MET A 12 21.47 8.17 -10.20
CA MET A 12 21.63 6.80 -9.72
C MET A 12 20.34 6.11 -10.14
N GLU A 13 20.38 5.39 -11.25
CA GLU A 13 19.44 4.33 -11.53
C GLU A 13 19.60 3.33 -10.37
N HIS A 14 18.80 3.48 -9.33
CA HIS A 14 18.64 2.45 -8.32
C HIS A 14 17.88 1.29 -8.96
N THR A 15 18.60 0.49 -9.71
CA THR A 15 18.14 -0.81 -10.14
C THR A 15 18.15 -1.67 -8.89
N ILE A 16 16.96 -1.95 -8.33
CA ILE A 16 16.83 -2.94 -7.24
C ILE A 16 17.37 -4.25 -7.78
N ASN A 17 18.33 -4.83 -7.08
CA ASN A 17 18.87 -6.13 -7.41
C ASN A 17 17.93 -7.25 -6.90
N GLU A 18 18.13 -8.49 -7.38
CA GLU A 18 17.28 -9.64 -7.00
C GLU A 18 17.22 -9.86 -5.48
N MET A 19 18.33 -9.65 -4.77
CA MET A 19 18.39 -9.81 -3.32
C MET A 19 17.52 -8.77 -2.60
N GLN A 20 17.53 -7.53 -3.06
CA GLN A 20 16.68 -6.46 -2.53
C GLN A 20 15.19 -6.76 -2.76
N PHE A 21 14.85 -7.32 -3.93
CA PHE A 21 13.48 -7.78 -4.22
C PHE A 21 13.05 -8.91 -3.29
N ASP A 22 13.90 -9.89 -3.06
CA ASP A 22 13.58 -11.01 -2.16
C ASP A 22 13.31 -10.52 -0.74
N VAL A 23 14.11 -9.57 -0.25
CA VAL A 23 13.91 -8.98 1.09
C VAL A 23 12.61 -8.19 1.16
N LEU A 24 12.30 -7.39 0.15
CA LEU A 24 11.04 -6.62 0.10
C LEU A 24 9.81 -7.55 0.01
N ARG A 25 9.92 -8.65 -0.73
CA ARG A 25 8.87 -9.67 -0.79
C ARG A 25 8.68 -10.38 0.55
N GLU A 26 9.77 -10.72 1.23
CA GLU A 26 9.72 -11.32 2.57
C GLU A 26 9.10 -10.36 3.58
N LEU A 27 9.43 -9.09 3.52
CA LEU A 27 8.80 -8.03 4.32
C LEU A 27 7.28 -7.98 4.05
N GLY A 28 6.88 -8.07 2.79
CA GLY A 28 5.48 -8.17 2.38
C GLY A 28 4.79 -9.39 3.01
N ASN A 29 5.41 -10.56 2.97
CA ASN A 29 4.89 -11.80 3.54
C ASN A 29 4.72 -11.71 5.08
N ILE A 30 5.72 -11.17 5.79
CA ILE A 30 5.67 -10.98 7.25
C ILE A 30 4.57 -9.98 7.61
N GLY A 31 4.49 -8.85 6.88
CA GLY A 31 3.46 -7.85 7.07
C GLY A 31 2.06 -8.40 6.86
N SER A 32 1.87 -9.18 5.79
CA SER A 32 0.60 -9.86 5.49
C SER A 32 0.19 -10.86 6.55
N GLY A 33 1.13 -11.67 7.06
CA GLY A 33 0.84 -12.61 8.15
C GLY A 33 0.40 -11.92 9.44
N ASN A 34 1.04 -10.80 9.78
CA ASN A 34 0.65 -9.99 10.93
C ASN A 34 -0.71 -9.32 10.73
N ALA A 35 -0.96 -8.77 9.53
CA ALA A 35 -2.25 -8.19 9.16
C ALA A 35 -3.37 -9.23 9.20
N ALA A 36 -3.15 -10.42 8.61
CA ALA A 36 -4.10 -11.52 8.65
C ALA A 36 -4.45 -11.92 10.10
N THR A 37 -3.45 -12.00 10.98
CA THR A 37 -3.65 -12.28 12.40
C THR A 37 -4.47 -11.20 13.10
N ALA A 38 -4.20 -9.93 12.83
CA ALA A 38 -4.93 -8.81 13.42
C ALA A 38 -6.39 -8.78 12.93
N LEU A 39 -6.61 -8.94 11.62
CA LEU A 39 -7.95 -9.01 11.04
C LEU A 39 -8.73 -10.22 11.52
N ALA A 40 -8.11 -11.40 11.60
CA ALA A 40 -8.76 -12.61 12.08
C ALA A 40 -9.28 -12.45 13.52
N LYS A 41 -8.53 -11.75 14.38
CA LYS A 41 -8.96 -11.42 15.75
C LYS A 41 -10.16 -10.47 15.75
N MET A 42 -10.13 -9.43 14.91
CA MET A 42 -11.22 -8.46 14.82
C MET A 42 -12.50 -9.09 14.28
N LEU A 43 -12.38 -9.95 13.28
CA LEU A 43 -13.50 -10.59 12.58
C LEU A 43 -14.00 -11.86 13.25
N ASN A 44 -13.24 -12.36 14.24
CA ASN A 44 -13.46 -13.67 14.87
C ASN A 44 -13.62 -14.80 13.84
N GLN A 45 -12.86 -14.72 12.75
CA GLN A 45 -12.82 -15.74 11.69
C GLN A 45 -11.43 -15.82 11.08
N LYS A 46 -11.14 -16.94 10.40
CA LYS A 46 -9.84 -17.10 9.72
C LYS A 46 -9.75 -16.13 8.54
N VAL A 47 -8.63 -15.40 8.47
CA VAL A 47 -8.27 -14.55 7.36
C VAL A 47 -6.90 -14.99 6.86
N ASP A 48 -6.77 -15.27 5.59
CA ASP A 48 -5.50 -15.52 4.92
C ASP A 48 -5.17 -14.32 4.02
N ILE A 49 -3.93 -13.86 4.04
CA ILE A 49 -3.43 -12.83 3.14
C ILE A 49 -2.21 -13.40 2.43
N LYS A 50 -2.28 -13.44 1.11
CA LYS A 50 -1.17 -13.84 0.25
C LYS A 50 -0.54 -12.61 -0.39
N VAL A 51 0.74 -12.69 -0.70
CA VAL A 51 1.49 -11.68 -1.46
C VAL A 51 1.96 -12.31 -2.76
N PRO A 52 1.12 -12.30 -3.81
CA PRO A 52 1.47 -12.92 -5.08
C PRO A 52 2.59 -12.15 -5.78
N LYS A 53 2.66 -10.84 -5.61
CA LYS A 53 3.60 -9.99 -6.34
C LYS A 53 4.09 -8.83 -5.48
N ALA A 54 5.39 -8.54 -5.57
CA ALA A 54 5.98 -7.29 -5.11
C ALA A 54 6.86 -6.75 -6.25
N GLN A 55 6.73 -5.45 -6.56
CA GLN A 55 7.48 -4.85 -7.66
C GLN A 55 7.69 -3.35 -7.43
N LEU A 56 8.70 -2.79 -8.10
CA LEU A 56 8.81 -1.35 -8.28
C LEU A 56 8.02 -0.92 -9.51
N CYS A 57 7.10 0.01 -9.31
CA CYS A 57 6.30 0.60 -10.37
C CYS A 57 6.63 2.07 -10.52
N ASP A 58 6.73 2.55 -11.76
CA ASP A 58 6.71 3.97 -12.04
C ASP A 58 5.33 4.54 -11.66
N PHE A 59 5.29 5.75 -11.08
CA PHE A 59 4.02 6.39 -10.69
C PHE A 59 3.01 6.49 -11.85
N ARG A 60 3.52 6.60 -13.08
CA ARG A 60 2.68 6.67 -14.29
C ARG A 60 1.93 5.39 -14.58
N ASP A 61 2.51 4.25 -14.22
CA ASP A 61 2.00 2.92 -14.55
C ASP A 61 1.10 2.36 -13.44
N LEU A 62 1.15 2.96 -12.23
CA LEU A 62 0.34 2.53 -11.08
C LEU A 62 -1.16 2.43 -11.37
N PRO A 63 -1.80 3.38 -12.08
CA PRO A 63 -3.23 3.26 -12.39
C PRO A 63 -3.56 2.02 -13.22
N ASP A 64 -2.71 1.64 -14.16
CA ASP A 64 -2.90 0.46 -14.99
C ASP A 64 -2.76 -0.84 -14.18
N GLU A 65 -1.82 -0.89 -13.24
CA GLU A 65 -1.63 -2.04 -12.34
C GLU A 65 -2.85 -2.28 -11.43
N VAL A 66 -3.55 -1.23 -11.02
CA VAL A 66 -4.78 -1.38 -10.20
C VAL A 66 -6.05 -1.54 -11.04
N GLY A 67 -5.90 -1.66 -12.37
CA GLY A 67 -6.98 -1.99 -13.30
C GLY A 67 -7.47 -0.85 -14.18
N GLY A 68 -6.85 0.33 -14.14
CA GLY A 68 -7.11 1.48 -15.00
C GLY A 68 -7.44 2.76 -14.22
N ALA A 69 -7.05 3.90 -14.80
CA ALA A 69 -7.16 5.22 -14.16
C ALA A 69 -8.61 5.64 -13.86
N GLU A 70 -9.58 5.14 -14.64
CA GLU A 70 -11.00 5.48 -14.48
C GLU A 70 -11.73 4.58 -13.48
N ASN A 71 -11.10 3.51 -13.00
CA ASN A 71 -11.71 2.62 -12.03
C ASN A 71 -11.87 3.30 -10.68
N VAL A 72 -13.05 3.18 -10.07
CA VAL A 72 -13.29 3.66 -8.71
C VAL A 72 -12.64 2.72 -7.71
N VAL A 73 -11.85 3.30 -6.83
CA VAL A 73 -11.12 2.58 -5.78
C VAL A 73 -11.30 3.26 -4.42
N VAL A 74 -11.14 2.49 -3.38
CA VAL A 74 -10.96 3.01 -2.02
C VAL A 74 -9.46 3.13 -1.77
N GLY A 75 -8.99 4.34 -1.55
CA GLY A 75 -7.61 4.62 -1.17
C GLY A 75 -7.51 5.04 0.29
N ILE A 76 -6.63 4.40 1.04
CA ILE A 76 -6.32 4.75 2.43
C ILE A 76 -4.85 5.13 2.48
N LEU A 77 -4.58 6.37 2.85
CA LEU A 77 -3.28 7.00 2.80
C LEU A 77 -2.81 7.39 4.20
N LEU A 78 -1.54 7.12 4.48
CA LEU A 78 -0.84 7.54 5.68
C LEU A 78 0.49 8.19 5.30
N THR A 79 0.84 9.28 5.95
CA THR A 79 2.20 9.82 5.89
C THR A 79 3.06 9.16 6.96
N LEU A 80 4.33 8.95 6.63
CA LEU A 80 5.33 8.34 7.50
C LEU A 80 6.31 9.40 7.94
N SER A 81 6.83 9.28 9.17
CA SER A 81 7.79 10.19 9.78
C SER A 81 8.71 9.46 10.76
N GLU A 82 9.68 10.15 11.34
CA GLU A 82 10.79 9.72 12.18
C GLU A 82 11.97 9.20 11.34
N ASP A 83 12.43 7.94 11.51
CA ASP A 83 13.55 7.41 10.74
C ASP A 83 13.19 7.08 9.29
N VAL A 84 11.90 7.03 8.95
CA VAL A 84 11.39 6.78 7.60
C VAL A 84 10.35 7.83 7.25
N ASP A 85 10.73 8.75 6.40
CA ASP A 85 9.83 9.73 5.78
C ASP A 85 9.26 9.19 4.48
N GLY A 86 7.98 9.44 4.24
CA GLY A 86 7.33 8.98 3.03
C GLY A 86 5.83 8.86 3.16
N MET A 87 5.28 7.96 2.37
CA MET A 87 3.86 7.71 2.30
C MET A 87 3.59 6.21 2.16
N MET A 88 2.50 5.76 2.76
CA MET A 88 1.96 4.43 2.54
C MET A 88 0.51 4.53 2.11
N MET A 89 0.14 3.76 1.12
CA MET A 89 -1.25 3.67 0.65
C MET A 89 -1.71 2.22 0.63
N PHE A 90 -2.96 2.03 1.02
CA PHE A 90 -3.68 0.79 0.78
C PHE A 90 -4.82 1.07 -0.19
N ILE A 91 -4.91 0.31 -1.27
CA ILE A 91 -5.88 0.51 -2.34
C ILE A 91 -6.70 -0.75 -2.50
N LEU A 92 -8.01 -0.58 -2.51
CA LEU A 92 -8.99 -1.63 -2.80
C LEU A 92 -9.83 -1.22 -4.01
N LYS A 93 -10.02 -2.13 -4.97
CA LYS A 93 -11.07 -1.96 -5.98
C LYS A 93 -12.42 -1.91 -5.29
N LEU A 94 -13.35 -1.14 -5.83
CA LEU A 94 -14.67 -0.95 -5.21
C LEU A 94 -15.40 -2.28 -4.97
N ASP A 95 -15.34 -3.21 -5.93
CA ASP A 95 -15.94 -4.55 -5.76
C ASP A 95 -15.28 -5.34 -4.61
N ALA A 96 -13.96 -5.23 -4.47
CA ALA A 96 -13.24 -5.84 -3.36
C ALA A 96 -13.65 -5.23 -2.00
N ALA A 97 -13.86 -3.90 -1.97
CA ALA A 97 -14.36 -3.23 -0.77
C ALA A 97 -15.76 -3.70 -0.38
N TYR A 98 -16.68 -3.86 -1.33
CA TYR A 98 -18.01 -4.41 -1.08
C TYR A 98 -17.95 -5.87 -0.58
N ASN A 99 -17.11 -6.70 -1.19
CA ASN A 99 -16.93 -8.10 -0.75
C ASN A 99 -16.35 -8.17 0.67
N LEU A 100 -15.39 -7.31 0.97
CA LEU A 100 -14.80 -7.20 2.30
C LEU A 100 -15.85 -6.78 3.33
N LEU A 101 -16.62 -5.73 3.04
CA LEU A 101 -17.69 -5.26 3.92
C LEU A 101 -18.77 -6.32 4.13
N LYS A 102 -19.17 -7.05 3.08
CA LYS A 102 -20.14 -8.14 3.18
C LYS A 102 -19.66 -9.23 4.16
N LYS A 103 -18.39 -9.62 4.05
CA LYS A 103 -17.78 -10.59 4.97
C LYS A 103 -17.73 -10.07 6.41
N LEU A 104 -17.49 -8.77 6.60
CA LEU A 104 -17.33 -8.14 7.90
C LEU A 104 -18.64 -7.87 8.63
N MET A 105 -19.61 -7.37 7.92
CA MET A 105 -20.87 -6.89 8.50
C MET A 105 -21.95 -7.98 8.55
N TRP A 106 -21.67 -9.19 8.02
CA TRP A 106 -22.60 -10.31 7.96
C TRP A 106 -23.95 -9.92 7.36
N SER A 107 -23.97 -8.91 6.49
CA SER A 107 -25.17 -8.39 5.85
C SER A 107 -24.96 -8.24 4.35
N ASP A 108 -26.02 -8.47 3.59
CA ASP A 108 -25.99 -8.14 2.17
C ASP A 108 -25.90 -6.62 2.01
N ILE A 109 -24.87 -6.18 1.29
CA ILE A 109 -24.64 -4.79 0.97
C ILE A 109 -25.16 -4.54 -0.44
N ASN A 110 -26.06 -3.57 -0.57
CA ASN A 110 -26.57 -3.17 -1.87
C ASN A 110 -25.48 -2.38 -2.62
N ARG A 111 -24.98 -2.96 -3.72
CA ARG A 111 -23.91 -2.35 -4.55
C ARG A 111 -24.41 -1.19 -5.43
N GLU A 112 -25.73 -1.00 -5.52
CA GLU A 112 -26.33 0.12 -6.25
C GLU A 112 -26.42 1.40 -5.39
N GLU A 113 -26.18 1.28 -4.08
CA GLU A 113 -26.17 2.39 -3.14
C GLU A 113 -24.74 2.83 -2.82
N GLU A 114 -24.57 4.11 -2.55
CA GLU A 114 -23.30 4.63 -2.05
C GLU A 114 -22.99 4.06 -0.67
N LEU A 115 -21.69 3.90 -0.38
CA LEU A 115 -21.24 3.45 0.93
C LEU A 115 -21.64 4.47 2.01
N ASN A 116 -22.33 4.00 3.04
CA ASN A 116 -22.72 4.85 4.16
C ASN A 116 -21.55 5.08 5.14
N GLU A 117 -21.72 6.02 6.09
CA GLU A 117 -20.67 6.40 7.05
C GLU A 117 -20.14 5.21 7.87
N MET A 118 -20.99 4.26 8.25
CA MET A 118 -20.57 3.07 9.01
C MET A 118 -19.69 2.16 8.15
N GLN A 119 -20.04 1.95 6.89
CA GLN A 119 -19.29 1.15 5.93
C GLN A 119 -17.93 1.79 5.62
N LEU A 120 -17.90 3.11 5.42
CA LEU A 120 -16.66 3.86 5.23
C LEU A 120 -15.76 3.78 6.47
N SER A 121 -16.32 3.96 7.67
CA SER A 121 -15.57 3.81 8.93
C SER A 121 -15.00 2.41 9.10
N CYS A 122 -15.74 1.38 8.71
CA CYS A 122 -15.29 0.00 8.75
C CYS A 122 -14.09 -0.21 7.82
N LEU A 123 -14.14 0.26 6.58
CA LEU A 123 -13.03 0.18 5.63
C LEU A 123 -11.79 0.95 6.12
N GLN A 124 -12.00 2.12 6.70
CA GLN A 124 -10.91 2.91 7.27
C GLN A 124 -10.21 2.18 8.42
N GLU A 125 -10.96 1.54 9.31
CA GLU A 125 -10.38 0.78 10.43
C GLU A 125 -9.61 -0.45 9.93
N ILE A 126 -10.14 -1.17 8.93
CA ILE A 126 -9.42 -2.27 8.30
C ILE A 126 -8.10 -1.80 7.70
N GLY A 127 -8.14 -0.73 6.92
CA GLY A 127 -6.94 -0.16 6.33
C GLY A 127 -5.92 0.26 7.38
N ASN A 128 -6.37 0.84 8.49
CA ASN A 128 -5.54 1.20 9.62
C ASN A 128 -4.85 -0.02 10.25
N ILE A 129 -5.59 -1.10 10.49
CA ILE A 129 -5.07 -2.36 11.05
C ILE A 129 -4.03 -2.97 10.12
N ILE A 130 -4.32 -3.05 8.82
CA ILE A 130 -3.45 -3.66 7.84
C ILE A 130 -2.16 -2.84 7.68
N THR A 131 -2.28 -1.53 7.47
CA THR A 131 -1.12 -0.64 7.31
C THR A 131 -0.28 -0.63 8.58
N GLY A 132 -0.89 -0.61 9.75
CA GLY A 132 -0.20 -0.71 11.04
C GLY A 132 0.58 -2.02 11.19
N ALA A 133 0.02 -3.15 10.75
CA ALA A 133 0.71 -4.44 10.77
C ALA A 133 1.94 -4.47 9.85
N TYR A 134 1.83 -3.89 8.64
CA TYR A 134 2.97 -3.75 7.72
C TYR A 134 4.06 -2.86 8.29
N LEU A 135 3.72 -1.68 8.80
CA LEU A 135 4.69 -0.74 9.39
C LEU A 135 5.37 -1.34 10.63
N SER A 136 4.63 -2.05 11.46
CA SER A 136 5.19 -2.77 12.61
C SER A 136 6.20 -3.84 12.15
N SER A 137 5.90 -4.56 11.06
CA SER A 137 6.81 -5.55 10.50
C SER A 137 8.08 -4.90 9.95
N LEU A 138 7.92 -3.81 9.20
CA LEU A 138 9.03 -3.03 8.65
C LEU A 138 9.93 -2.50 9.79
N SER A 139 9.35 -1.87 10.80
CA SER A 139 10.07 -1.36 11.97
C SER A 139 10.81 -2.48 12.71
N ASN A 140 10.17 -3.64 12.91
CA ASN A 140 10.80 -4.78 13.58
C ASN A 140 11.99 -5.36 12.80
N MET A 141 11.91 -5.42 11.49
CA MET A 141 13.00 -5.93 10.65
C MET A 141 14.16 -4.95 10.52
N THR A 142 13.86 -3.67 10.33
CA THR A 142 14.84 -2.61 10.09
C THR A 142 15.42 -2.03 11.38
N LYS A 143 14.73 -2.19 12.50
CA LYS A 143 14.99 -1.49 13.78
C LYS A 143 14.87 0.03 13.69
N LEU A 144 14.25 0.52 12.62
CA LEU A 144 13.93 1.94 12.44
C LEU A 144 12.63 2.27 13.17
N THR A 145 12.57 3.46 13.74
CA THR A 145 11.35 4.03 14.32
C THR A 145 10.52 4.62 13.19
N ILE A 146 9.29 4.14 13.04
CA ILE A 146 8.37 4.61 11.99
C ILE A 146 7.08 5.05 12.67
N GLN A 147 6.71 6.31 12.47
CA GLN A 147 5.45 6.86 12.95
C GLN A 147 4.53 7.12 11.76
N ALA A 148 3.30 6.61 11.82
CA ALA A 148 2.27 6.89 10.82
C ALA A 148 1.32 7.97 11.31
N SER A 149 0.83 8.78 10.37
CA SER A 149 -0.27 9.72 10.61
C SER A 149 -1.59 8.98 10.84
N VAL A 150 -2.62 9.74 11.21
CA VAL A 150 -4.00 9.26 11.11
C VAL A 150 -4.30 8.94 9.64
N PRO A 151 -4.96 7.80 9.35
CA PRO A 151 -5.28 7.43 7.98
C PRO A 151 -6.30 8.40 7.36
N TYR A 152 -6.00 8.85 6.15
CA TYR A 152 -6.92 9.57 5.30
C TYR A 152 -7.51 8.61 4.27
N MET A 153 -8.83 8.56 4.15
CA MET A 153 -9.52 7.69 3.20
C MET A 153 -10.23 8.52 2.14
N ALA A 154 -10.14 8.08 0.90
CA ALA A 154 -10.88 8.64 -0.23
C ALA A 154 -11.48 7.51 -1.09
N LEU A 155 -12.64 7.79 -1.65
CA LEU A 155 -13.30 6.98 -2.67
C LEU A 155 -13.35 7.80 -3.94
N ASP A 156 -12.53 7.46 -4.93
CA ASP A 156 -12.41 8.22 -6.18
C ASP A 156 -11.81 7.33 -7.28
N MET A 157 -11.64 7.89 -8.48
CA MET A 157 -10.94 7.22 -9.57
C MET A 157 -9.48 6.95 -9.19
N ALA A 158 -8.98 5.78 -9.58
CA ALA A 158 -7.59 5.37 -9.30
C ALA A 158 -6.57 6.40 -9.78
N GLY A 159 -6.79 7.01 -10.95
CA GLY A 159 -5.94 8.07 -11.47
C GLY A 159 -5.88 9.31 -10.56
N ALA A 160 -7.00 9.69 -9.93
CA ALA A 160 -7.04 10.80 -8.99
C ALA A 160 -6.28 10.46 -7.70
N ILE A 161 -6.57 9.31 -7.09
CA ILE A 161 -5.93 8.87 -5.84
C ILE A 161 -4.42 8.67 -6.04
N LEU A 162 -4.01 8.01 -7.12
CA LEU A 162 -2.61 7.71 -7.40
C LEU A 162 -1.81 8.91 -7.93
N SER A 163 -2.48 10.03 -8.26
CA SER A 163 -1.78 11.28 -8.55
C SER A 163 -1.16 11.92 -7.31
N VAL A 164 -1.68 11.65 -6.12
CA VAL A 164 -1.19 12.24 -4.85
C VAL A 164 0.28 11.93 -4.61
N PRO A 165 0.75 10.67 -4.66
CA PRO A 165 2.18 10.37 -4.53
C PRO A 165 3.04 11.06 -5.60
N ALA A 166 2.57 11.10 -6.84
CA ALA A 166 3.31 11.74 -7.93
C ALA A 166 3.49 13.26 -7.73
N ILE A 167 2.48 13.92 -7.15
CA ILE A 167 2.52 15.35 -6.84
C ILE A 167 3.45 15.63 -5.66
N GLU A 168 3.33 14.85 -4.58
CA GLU A 168 4.09 15.07 -3.34
C GLU A 168 5.55 14.63 -3.48
N PHE A 169 5.80 13.51 -4.12
CA PHE A 169 7.12 12.85 -4.19
C PHE A 169 7.75 12.81 -5.58
N GLY A 170 7.07 13.22 -6.65
CA GLY A 170 7.58 13.18 -8.01
C GLY A 170 8.86 14.02 -8.28
N LYS A 171 9.27 14.85 -7.31
CA LYS A 171 10.56 15.54 -7.34
C LYS A 171 11.69 14.74 -6.67
N LEU A 172 11.35 13.71 -5.89
CA LEU A 172 12.27 12.91 -5.08
C LEU A 172 12.52 11.53 -5.67
N GLY A 173 11.65 11.06 -6.57
CA GLY A 173 11.72 9.78 -7.26
C GLY A 173 10.43 9.52 -8.03
N ASP A 174 10.51 8.63 -9.01
CA ASP A 174 9.39 8.32 -9.91
C ASP A 174 8.78 6.94 -9.63
N LYS A 175 9.20 6.25 -8.56
CA LYS A 175 8.86 4.86 -8.31
C LYS A 175 8.26 4.62 -6.92
N ALA A 176 7.28 3.72 -6.88
CA ALA A 176 6.72 3.17 -5.66
C ALA A 176 7.04 1.68 -5.55
N LEU A 177 7.26 1.20 -4.34
CA LEU A 177 7.20 -0.23 -4.06
C LEU A 177 5.73 -0.63 -3.95
N MET A 178 5.26 -1.39 -4.92
CA MET A 178 3.92 -1.96 -4.92
C MET A 178 3.95 -3.41 -4.45
N ILE A 179 3.11 -3.73 -3.49
CA ILE A 179 2.90 -5.08 -2.96
C ILE A 179 1.43 -5.42 -3.19
N GLU A 180 1.19 -6.39 -4.05
CA GLU A 180 -0.14 -6.93 -4.26
C GLU A 180 -0.50 -7.84 -3.08
N ALA A 181 -1.71 -7.68 -2.54
CA ALA A 181 -2.21 -8.47 -1.43
C ALA A 181 -3.57 -9.06 -1.80
N GLU A 182 -3.69 -10.36 -1.66
CA GLU A 182 -4.94 -11.09 -1.86
C GLU A 182 -5.48 -11.55 -0.50
N PHE A 183 -6.68 -11.12 -0.18
CA PHE A 183 -7.38 -11.50 1.05
C PHE A 183 -8.30 -12.67 0.72
N GLY A 184 -8.03 -13.82 1.30
CA GLY A 184 -8.85 -15.03 1.17
C GLY A 184 -9.54 -15.40 2.47
N GLY A 185 -10.58 -16.21 2.35
CA GLY A 185 -11.27 -16.88 3.43
C GLY A 185 -11.61 -18.31 3.01
N GLU A 186 -12.40 -19.03 3.81
CA GLU A 186 -12.85 -20.40 3.47
C GLU A 186 -13.77 -20.44 2.23
N ASP A 187 -14.37 -19.31 1.86
CA ASP A 187 -15.17 -19.15 0.64
C ASP A 187 -14.31 -18.49 -0.45
N ASP A 188 -14.31 -19.04 -1.65
CA ASP A 188 -13.42 -18.78 -2.81
C ASP A 188 -13.41 -17.34 -3.39
N ASP A 189 -14.00 -16.35 -2.74
CA ASP A 189 -13.95 -14.95 -3.19
C ASP A 189 -12.64 -14.29 -2.75
N GLU A 190 -11.60 -14.38 -3.58
CA GLU A 190 -10.36 -13.62 -3.39
C GLU A 190 -10.63 -12.11 -3.51
N ILE A 191 -10.24 -11.37 -2.49
CA ILE A 191 -10.38 -9.91 -2.42
C ILE A 191 -9.01 -9.31 -2.66
N GLY A 192 -8.76 -8.79 -3.85
CA GLY A 192 -7.49 -8.17 -4.20
C GLY A 192 -7.36 -6.75 -3.65
N GLY A 193 -6.20 -6.42 -3.11
CA GLY A 193 -5.80 -5.09 -2.70
C GLY A 193 -4.33 -4.84 -3.00
N TYR A 194 -3.92 -3.58 -2.90
CA TYR A 194 -2.55 -3.17 -3.20
C TYR A 194 -2.01 -2.31 -2.07
N PHE A 195 -0.77 -2.60 -1.67
CA PHE A 195 0.01 -1.73 -0.81
C PHE A 195 1.04 -0.99 -1.65
N LEU A 196 1.11 0.30 -1.45
CA LEU A 196 2.16 1.15 -2.00
C LEU A 196 2.97 1.72 -0.85
N LEU A 197 4.27 1.44 -0.84
CA LEU A 197 5.22 2.09 0.04
C LEU A 197 6.08 3.03 -0.81
N ILE A 198 6.06 4.30 -0.47
CA ILE A 198 6.71 5.39 -1.19
C ILE A 198 7.58 6.16 -0.21
N PRO A 199 8.77 5.64 0.14
CA PRO A 199 9.70 6.35 0.99
C PRO A 199 10.42 7.46 0.21
N THR A 200 10.93 8.45 0.91
CA THR A 200 11.92 9.37 0.31
C THR A 200 13.19 8.59 -0.08
N LEU A 201 14.04 9.17 -0.93
CA LEU A 201 15.30 8.52 -1.33
C LEU A 201 16.21 8.25 -0.13
N GLU A 202 16.24 9.15 0.83
CA GLU A 202 17.02 9.01 2.07
C GLU A 202 16.48 7.87 2.92
N SER A 203 15.17 7.80 3.09
CA SER A 203 14.49 6.73 3.83
C SER A 203 14.63 5.38 3.15
N TYR A 204 14.56 5.34 1.81
CA TYR A 204 14.83 4.11 1.06
C TYR A 204 16.26 3.60 1.33
N ALA A 205 17.26 4.48 1.27
CA ALA A 205 18.65 4.12 1.57
C ALA A 205 18.81 3.65 3.02
N ALA A 206 18.15 4.28 3.98
CA ALA A 206 18.15 3.87 5.38
C ALA A 206 17.53 2.48 5.57
N ILE A 207 16.39 2.20 4.93
CA ILE A 207 15.75 0.87 4.95
C ILE A 207 16.70 -0.18 4.39
N MET A 208 17.27 0.04 3.19
CA MET A 208 18.17 -0.92 2.55
C MET A 208 19.42 -1.17 3.41
N SER A 209 20.07 -0.11 3.90
CA SER A 209 21.24 -0.20 4.77
C SER A 209 20.93 -0.98 6.06
N SER A 210 19.77 -0.77 6.68
CA SER A 210 19.37 -1.47 7.89
C SER A 210 19.14 -2.97 7.68
N LEU A 211 18.81 -3.36 6.45
CA LEU A 211 18.62 -4.75 6.02
C LEU A 211 19.93 -5.40 5.52
N GLY A 212 21.04 -4.64 5.53
CA GLY A 212 22.36 -5.12 5.09
C GLY A 212 22.55 -5.14 3.57
N LEU A 213 21.79 -4.30 2.84
CA LEU A 213 21.73 -4.23 1.38
C LEU A 213 22.33 -2.93 0.84
#